data_ac4e303a232d079e875e0416b8763093
#
_entry.id   ac4e303a232d079e875e0416b8763093
#
_cell.length_a   1.000
_cell.length_b   1.000
_cell.length_c   1.000
_cell.angle_alpha   90.00
_cell.angle_beta   90.00
_cell.angle_gamma   90.00
#
_symmetry.space_group_name_H-M   'P 1'
#
loop_
_entity.id
_entity.type
_entity.pdbx_description
1 polymer ?
#
loop_
_entity_poly.entity_id
_entity_poly.type
_entity_poly.pdbx_seq_one_letter_code
_entity_poly.pdbx_strand_id
1 'polypeptide(L)'
;MTCVLEIDLSAIRANYQYLARDTGRRIAGVVKADAYGLGAVKVVSELVKVGCNEFFVANAEEGKALRSEFDEIILYVLEGALESTYEKLLEHDLRPVLNTLLQC
;
A
#
# COMPACT_ATOMS: atom_id res chain seq x y z
N MET A 1 14.47 -30.88 -6.89
CA MET A 1 13.14 -30.34 -7.19
C MET A 1 13.21 -28.81 -7.27
N THR A 2 12.67 -28.26 -8.31
CA THR A 2 12.65 -26.81 -8.51
C THR A 2 11.27 -26.27 -8.19
N CYS A 3 11.20 -25.24 -7.34
CA CYS A 3 9.94 -24.56 -7.05
C CYS A 3 9.87 -23.28 -7.89
N VAL A 4 8.75 -23.09 -8.57
CA VAL A 4 8.50 -21.89 -9.37
C VAL A 4 7.31 -21.14 -8.78
N LEU A 5 7.49 -19.87 -8.49
CA LEU A 5 6.41 -18.99 -8.04
C LEU A 5 6.00 -18.10 -9.22
N GLU A 6 4.76 -18.28 -9.67
CA GLU A 6 4.20 -17.42 -10.72
C GLU A 6 3.30 -16.39 -10.09
N ILE A 7 3.48 -15.12 -10.50
CA ILE A 7 2.66 -14.00 -10.05
C ILE A 7 1.92 -13.44 -11.24
N ASP A 8 0.59 -13.49 -11.20
CA ASP A 8 -0.26 -12.96 -12.26
C ASP A 8 -0.77 -11.57 -11.90
N LEU A 9 -0.04 -10.55 -12.34
CA LEU A 9 -0.41 -9.15 -12.09
C LEU A 9 -1.70 -8.76 -12.80
N SER A 10 -2.02 -9.41 -13.93
CA SER A 10 -3.27 -9.11 -14.62
C SER A 10 -4.48 -9.59 -13.82
N ALA A 11 -4.35 -10.69 -13.08
CA ALA A 11 -5.40 -11.17 -12.19
C ALA A 11 -5.64 -10.18 -11.03
N ILE A 12 -4.58 -9.58 -10.51
CA ILE A 12 -4.69 -8.56 -9.46
C ILE A 12 -5.46 -7.35 -9.98
N ARG A 13 -5.14 -6.88 -11.18
CA ARG A 13 -5.88 -5.77 -11.79
C ARG A 13 -7.35 -6.12 -12.01
N ALA A 14 -7.62 -7.32 -12.52
CA ALA A 14 -8.99 -7.76 -12.78
C ALA A 14 -9.80 -7.82 -11.48
N ASN A 15 -9.21 -8.32 -10.40
CA ASN A 15 -9.87 -8.37 -9.10
C ASN A 15 -10.20 -6.97 -8.57
N TYR A 16 -9.27 -6.03 -8.69
CA TYR A 16 -9.50 -4.65 -8.29
C TYR A 16 -10.65 -4.04 -9.09
N GLN A 17 -10.62 -4.20 -10.42
CA GLN A 17 -11.65 -3.65 -11.30
C GLN A 17 -13.02 -4.24 -11.00
N TYR A 18 -13.07 -5.53 -10.72
CA TYR A 18 -14.32 -6.20 -10.36
C TYR A 18 -14.89 -5.62 -9.06
N LEU A 19 -14.08 -5.49 -8.02
CA LEU A 19 -14.53 -4.95 -6.73
C LEU A 19 -14.95 -3.48 -6.85
N ALA A 20 -14.20 -2.68 -7.57
CA ALA A 20 -14.52 -1.26 -7.76
C ALA A 20 -15.85 -1.08 -8.51
N ARG A 21 -16.08 -1.90 -9.54
CA ARG A 21 -17.30 -1.85 -10.34
C ARG A 21 -18.50 -2.37 -9.56
N ASP A 22 -18.33 -3.49 -8.86
CA ASP A 22 -19.40 -4.15 -8.13
C ASP A 22 -19.89 -3.32 -6.95
N THR A 23 -18.96 -2.70 -6.21
CA THR A 23 -19.33 -1.90 -5.03
C THR A 23 -19.66 -0.46 -5.37
N GLY A 24 -19.19 0.07 -6.50
CA GLY A 24 -19.30 1.48 -6.85
C GLY A 24 -18.53 2.39 -5.90
N ARG A 25 -17.56 1.86 -5.15
CA ARG A 25 -16.81 2.59 -4.12
C ARG A 25 -15.33 2.61 -4.43
N ARG A 26 -14.62 3.53 -3.75
CA ARG A 26 -13.16 3.55 -3.82
C ARG A 26 -12.62 2.33 -3.08
N ILE A 27 -11.61 1.71 -3.68
CA ILE A 27 -10.95 0.54 -3.10
C ILE A 27 -9.50 0.93 -2.80
N ALA A 28 -9.05 0.65 -1.59
CA ALA A 28 -7.66 0.84 -1.20
C ALA A 28 -6.95 -0.52 -1.20
N GLY A 29 -5.68 -0.52 -1.61
CA GLY A 29 -4.89 -1.75 -1.63
C GLY A 29 -4.09 -1.91 -0.34
N VAL A 30 -4.07 -3.11 0.23
CA VAL A 30 -3.22 -3.42 1.38
C VAL A 30 -1.99 -4.14 0.86
N VAL A 31 -0.84 -3.48 0.93
CA VAL A 31 0.42 -3.99 0.35
C VAL A 31 1.51 -4.18 1.40
N LYS A 32 1.12 -4.38 2.65
CA LYS A 32 2.07 -4.63 3.73
C LYS A 32 2.85 -5.92 3.51
N ALA A 33 3.98 -6.05 4.18
CA ALA A 33 4.85 -7.22 4.06
C ALA A 33 5.22 -7.48 2.59
N ASP A 34 5.60 -6.42 1.86
CA ASP A 34 5.97 -6.47 0.45
C ASP A 34 4.85 -7.07 -0.41
N ALA A 35 3.60 -6.63 -0.15
CA ALA A 35 2.37 -7.16 -0.77
C ALA A 35 2.24 -8.67 -0.53
N TYR A 36 2.47 -9.08 0.73
CA TYR A 36 2.43 -10.48 1.16
C TYR A 36 3.42 -11.36 0.36
N GLY A 37 4.58 -10.78 0.00
CA GLY A 37 5.61 -11.49 -0.72
C GLY A 37 5.51 -11.43 -2.24
N LEU A 38 4.52 -10.72 -2.77
CA LEU A 38 4.34 -10.59 -4.22
C LEU A 38 5.16 -9.45 -4.84
N GLY A 39 5.70 -8.57 -4.01
CA GLY A 39 6.44 -7.40 -4.47
C GLY A 39 5.55 -6.17 -4.52
N ALA A 40 5.67 -5.31 -3.48
CA ALA A 40 4.77 -4.16 -3.33
C ALA A 40 4.86 -3.18 -4.51
N VAL A 41 6.08 -2.90 -5.00
CA VAL A 41 6.26 -1.95 -6.11
C VAL A 41 5.54 -2.44 -7.37
N LYS A 42 5.64 -3.72 -7.68
CA LYS A 42 4.99 -4.30 -8.86
C LYS A 42 3.47 -4.27 -8.73
N VAL A 43 2.96 -4.65 -7.57
CA VAL A 43 1.51 -4.66 -7.31
C VAL A 43 0.95 -3.24 -7.36
N VAL A 44 1.60 -2.29 -6.69
CA VAL A 44 1.16 -0.89 -6.69
C VAL A 44 1.18 -0.32 -8.10
N SER A 45 2.24 -0.59 -8.88
CA SER A 45 2.34 -0.12 -10.26
C SER A 45 1.17 -0.59 -11.10
N GLU A 46 0.78 -1.86 -10.98
CA GLU A 46 -0.36 -2.39 -11.74
C GLU A 46 -1.69 -1.82 -11.27
N LEU A 47 -1.88 -1.65 -9.97
CA LEU A 47 -3.12 -1.10 -9.43
C LEU A 47 -3.29 0.38 -9.76
N VAL A 48 -2.19 1.15 -9.77
CA VAL A 48 -2.23 2.56 -10.18
C VAL A 48 -2.74 2.70 -11.62
N LYS A 49 -2.33 1.79 -12.51
CA LYS A 49 -2.77 1.82 -13.91
C LYS A 49 -4.28 1.68 -14.07
N VAL A 50 -4.95 1.06 -13.13
CA VAL A 50 -6.40 0.87 -13.18
C VAL A 50 -7.17 1.76 -12.21
N GLY A 51 -6.52 2.78 -11.67
CA GLY A 51 -7.17 3.84 -10.91
C GLY A 51 -7.08 3.75 -9.40
N CYS A 52 -6.39 2.76 -8.85
CA CYS A 52 -6.19 2.67 -7.41
C CYS A 52 -5.08 3.62 -6.99
N ASN A 53 -5.36 4.54 -6.07
CA ASN A 53 -4.37 5.51 -5.63
C ASN A 53 -4.21 5.58 -4.10
N GLU A 54 -4.82 4.65 -3.36
CA GLU A 54 -4.74 4.60 -1.91
C GLU A 54 -4.23 3.23 -1.49
N PHE A 55 -3.19 3.20 -0.64
CA PHE A 55 -2.55 1.96 -0.23
C PHE A 55 -2.21 1.98 1.26
N PHE A 56 -2.31 0.82 1.89
CA PHE A 56 -1.95 0.63 3.30
C PHE A 56 -0.67 -0.20 3.38
N VAL A 57 0.27 0.28 4.19
CA VAL A 57 1.52 -0.44 4.50
C VAL A 57 1.62 -0.68 6.01
N ALA A 58 2.49 -1.59 6.43
CA ALA A 58 2.60 -1.93 7.84
C ALA A 58 3.31 -0.84 8.65
N ASN A 59 4.37 -0.26 8.11
CA ASN A 59 5.22 0.67 8.85
C ASN A 59 5.78 1.77 7.94
N ALA A 60 6.46 2.75 8.56
CA ALA A 60 7.00 3.88 7.84
C ALA A 60 8.09 3.50 6.83
N GLU A 61 8.86 2.46 7.09
CA GLU A 61 9.91 2.02 6.16
C GLU A 61 9.31 1.50 4.86
N GLU A 62 8.25 0.71 4.95
CA GLU A 62 7.53 0.25 3.74
C GLU A 62 6.94 1.44 2.97
N GLY A 63 6.37 2.40 3.70
CA GLY A 63 5.82 3.60 3.09
C GLY A 63 6.88 4.44 2.38
N LYS A 64 8.02 4.60 3.02
CA LYS A 64 9.15 5.33 2.44
C LYS A 64 9.62 4.68 1.13
N ALA A 65 9.74 3.35 1.12
CA ALA A 65 10.15 2.61 -0.07
C ALA A 65 9.20 2.82 -1.24
N LEU A 66 7.89 2.77 -0.99
CA LEU A 66 6.90 3.02 -2.04
C LEU A 66 6.88 4.49 -2.46
N ARG A 67 7.04 5.43 -1.53
CA ARG A 67 7.06 6.85 -1.86
C ARG A 67 8.22 7.20 -2.79
N SER A 68 9.33 6.52 -2.69
CA SER A 68 10.48 6.75 -3.59
C SER A 68 10.15 6.41 -5.04
N GLU A 69 9.16 5.55 -5.27
CA GLU A 69 8.75 5.12 -6.61
C GLU A 69 7.47 5.80 -7.09
N PHE A 70 6.62 6.29 -6.18
CA PHE A 70 5.31 6.83 -6.52
C PHE A 70 5.04 8.13 -5.77
N ASP A 71 4.93 9.24 -6.49
CA ASP A 71 4.72 10.57 -5.87
C ASP A 71 3.27 10.85 -5.53
N GLU A 72 2.33 10.35 -6.33
CA GLU A 72 0.93 10.81 -6.27
C GLU A 72 -0.01 9.89 -5.51
N ILE A 73 0.47 8.77 -5.01
CA ILE A 73 -0.38 7.85 -4.25
C ILE A 73 -0.52 8.31 -2.80
N ILE A 74 -1.62 7.89 -2.18
CA ILE A 74 -1.86 8.12 -0.75
C ILE A 74 -1.43 6.87 0.00
N LEU A 75 -0.54 7.03 0.97
CA LEU A 75 -0.02 5.92 1.75
C LEU A 75 -0.44 6.05 3.21
N TYR A 76 -1.11 5.02 3.72
CA TYR A 76 -1.52 4.90 5.11
C TYR A 76 -0.62 3.90 5.82
N VAL A 77 -0.15 4.26 7.00
CA VAL A 77 0.74 3.41 7.81
C VAL A 77 -0.07 2.78 8.94
N LEU A 78 -0.24 1.46 8.91
CA LEU A 78 -1.06 0.73 9.88
C LEU A 78 -0.49 0.75 11.30
N GLU A 79 0.82 0.84 11.44
CA GLU A 79 1.50 0.95 12.74
C GLU A 79 1.10 2.21 13.49
N GLY A 80 0.62 3.22 12.78
CA GLY A 80 0.22 4.48 13.35
C GLY A 80 1.37 5.46 13.48
N ALA A 81 1.23 6.44 14.39
CA ALA A 81 2.23 7.45 14.61
C ALA A 81 2.98 7.15 15.91
N LEU A 82 4.25 6.77 15.77
CA LEU A 82 5.14 6.52 16.90
C LEU A 82 6.10 7.71 17.02
N GLU A 83 6.54 7.99 18.24
CA GLU A 83 7.51 9.06 18.48
C GLU A 83 8.77 8.87 17.66
N SER A 84 9.23 7.63 17.50
CA SER A 84 10.43 7.30 16.73
C SER A 84 10.25 7.40 15.22
N THR A 85 9.01 7.39 14.70
CA THR A 85 8.74 7.41 13.26
C THR A 85 8.04 8.67 12.78
N TYR A 86 7.69 9.56 13.69
CA TYR A 86 6.91 10.77 13.40
C TYR A 86 7.52 11.62 12.28
N GLU A 87 8.83 11.85 12.34
CA GLU A 87 9.52 12.67 11.32
C GLU A 87 9.47 12.01 9.95
N LYS A 88 9.59 10.68 9.89
CA LYS A 88 9.50 9.95 8.62
C LYS A 88 8.12 10.08 8.00
N LEU A 89 7.08 10.09 8.83
CA LEU A 89 5.71 10.25 8.34
C LEU A 89 5.53 11.62 7.67
N LEU A 90 6.06 12.67 8.28
CA LEU A 90 5.98 14.01 7.70
C LEU A 90 6.85 14.15 6.46
N GLU A 91 8.08 13.66 6.53
CA GLU A 91 9.05 13.79 5.45
C GLU A 91 8.59 13.12 4.16
N HIS A 92 7.93 11.97 4.26
CA HIS A 92 7.52 11.18 3.10
C HIS A 92 6.02 11.25 2.81
N ASP A 93 5.31 12.19 3.44
CA ASP A 93 3.86 12.37 3.28
C ASP A 93 3.10 11.07 3.48
N LEU A 94 3.34 10.43 4.62
CA LEU A 94 2.68 9.21 5.02
C LEU A 94 1.60 9.54 6.05
N ARG A 95 0.43 8.89 5.93
CA ARG A 95 -0.70 9.13 6.82
C ARG A 95 -0.82 8.00 7.84
N PRO A 96 -0.70 8.28 9.14
CA PRO A 96 -0.84 7.23 10.14
C PRO A 96 -2.29 6.84 10.36
N VAL A 97 -2.51 5.54 10.61
CA VAL A 97 -3.77 5.05 11.15
C VAL A 97 -3.62 5.08 12.66
N LEU A 98 -4.45 5.87 13.35
CA LEU A 98 -4.31 6.04 14.79
C LEU A 98 -4.91 4.87 15.55
N ASN A 99 -4.11 4.23 16.39
CA ASN A 99 -4.49 3.00 17.09
C ASN A 99 -4.79 3.23 18.58
N THR A 100 -4.32 4.34 19.17
CA THR A 100 -4.52 4.64 20.58
C THR A 100 -4.76 6.14 20.76
N LEU A 101 -5.27 6.53 21.95
CA LEU A 101 -5.45 7.93 22.29
C LEU A 101 -4.12 8.68 22.37
N LEU A 102 -3.03 7.99 22.69
CA LEU A 102 -1.70 8.60 22.75
C LEU A 102 -1.22 9.07 21.37
N GLN A 103 -1.75 8.49 20.30
CA GLN A 103 -1.40 8.87 18.93
C GLN A 103 -2.27 10.00 18.40
N CYS A 104 -3.33 10.29 19.07
CA CYS A 104 -4.18 11.42 18.72
C CYS A 104 -3.56 12.72 19.25
#